data_58872d79043e693d20b16baa05259121
#
_entry.id   58872d79043e693d20b16baa05259121
#
_cell.length_a   1.000
_cell.length_b   1.000
_cell.length_c   1.000
_cell.angle_alpha   90.00
_cell.angle_beta   90.00
_cell.angle_gamma   90.00
#
_symmetry.space_group_name_H-M   'P 1'
#
loop_
_entity.id
_entity.type
_entity.pdbx_description
1 polymer ?
#
loop_
_entity_poly.entity_id
_entity_poly.type
_entity_poly.pdbx_seq_one_letter_code
_entity_poly.pdbx_strand_id
1 'polypeptide(L)'
;MPVQLKTIMATYNKRGYKPKSKPEKDDQDELFNDSDSTTAEVFSTLDEGASKTEKWVEKNQKVIIIVVALIAIGAIGAWAYNQFVMKPKQIEAFSETSEANKYYDLALNSTGKEKDSLYNIALEGANGKYGLVQIAEEYKGTDAGNLATYQAGMAYLNIGGDQLQKAIDYLKAYEGGDSVLKSIAQAGIGDALVQAGQAGDAISFYMDAANTNQNEFSTPKYLLKAAQVAITTGDYSTAITALERIEENYPEAAEAKTAQVLLGQAQAAYN
;
A
#
# COMPACT_ATOMS: atom_id res chain seq x y z
N MET A 1 3.43 27.28 51.29
CA MET A 1 4.89 27.32 51.14
C MET A 1 5.21 26.91 49.72
N PRO A 2 5.71 27.79 48.85
CA PRO A 2 6.07 27.41 47.50
C PRO A 2 7.53 26.96 47.45
N VAL A 3 7.75 25.78 46.88
CA VAL A 3 9.08 25.21 46.63
C VAL A 3 9.64 25.84 45.35
N GLN A 4 10.75 26.57 45.49
CA GLN A 4 11.51 27.14 44.40
C GLN A 4 12.38 26.06 43.74
N LEU A 5 12.09 25.72 42.48
CA LEU A 5 13.01 24.93 41.66
C LEU A 5 14.12 25.85 41.09
N LYS A 6 15.33 25.66 41.60
CA LYS A 6 16.53 26.27 41.05
C LYS A 6 16.93 25.55 39.73
N THR A 7 16.77 26.26 38.62
CA THR A 7 17.31 25.87 37.34
C THR A 7 18.85 25.98 37.38
N ILE A 8 19.55 24.87 37.26
CA ILE A 8 21.02 24.85 37.13
C ILE A 8 21.32 24.99 35.62
N MET A 9 21.67 26.20 35.21
CA MET A 9 22.29 26.42 33.88
C MET A 9 23.75 25.99 33.93
N ALA A 10 24.10 24.97 33.18
CA ALA A 10 25.49 24.59 32.95
C ALA A 10 26.14 25.62 31.98
N THR A 11 26.95 26.47 32.49
CA THR A 11 27.79 27.38 31.70
C THR A 11 28.97 26.63 31.10
N TYR A 12 28.93 26.44 29.77
CA TYR A 12 30.05 25.91 28.98
C TYR A 12 31.16 26.97 28.86
N ASN A 13 32.24 26.82 29.60
CA ASN A 13 33.44 27.69 29.49
C ASN A 13 34.26 27.25 28.30
N LYS A 14 34.29 28.10 27.24
CA LYS A 14 35.13 27.97 26.07
C LYS A 14 36.60 28.25 26.50
N ARG A 15 37.42 27.20 26.66
CA ARG A 15 38.86 27.36 26.88
C ARG A 15 39.47 28.06 25.68
N GLY A 16 39.96 29.26 25.90
CA GLY A 16 40.69 30.06 24.91
C GLY A 16 41.97 29.37 24.46
N TYR A 17 42.06 29.18 23.15
CA TYR A 17 43.30 28.76 22.48
C TYR A 17 44.31 29.92 22.52
N LYS A 18 45.44 29.78 23.24
CA LYS A 18 46.58 30.69 23.14
C LYS A 18 47.48 30.22 22.00
N PRO A 19 47.78 31.05 20.98
CA PRO A 19 48.75 30.66 19.97
C PRO A 19 50.13 30.56 20.58
N LYS A 20 50.81 29.43 20.40
CA LYS A 20 52.20 29.22 20.74
C LYS A 20 53.09 30.03 19.76
N SER A 21 54.02 30.78 20.32
CA SER A 21 55.12 31.46 19.63
C SER A 21 55.97 30.47 18.85
N LYS A 22 56.38 30.87 17.63
CA LYS A 22 57.35 30.15 16.78
C LYS A 22 58.61 29.85 17.54
N PRO A 23 59.18 28.65 17.48
CA PRO A 23 60.58 28.43 17.72
C PRO A 23 61.38 28.66 16.43
N GLU A 24 62.59 29.17 16.62
CA GLU A 24 63.63 29.42 15.62
C GLU A 24 64.00 28.11 14.88
N LYS A 25 64.52 28.34 13.65
CA LYS A 25 65.06 27.30 12.80
C LYS A 25 66.27 26.69 13.44
N ASP A 26 66.33 25.38 13.53
CA ASP A 26 67.58 24.61 13.50
C ASP A 26 67.49 23.63 12.32
N ASP A 27 68.51 23.77 11.45
CA ASP A 27 68.78 22.90 10.30
C ASP A 27 69.18 21.52 10.84
N GLN A 28 68.35 20.51 10.54
CA GLN A 28 68.68 19.10 10.26
C GLN A 28 67.42 18.25 10.34
N ASP A 29 66.89 17.89 9.15
CA ASP A 29 66.60 16.51 8.77
C ASP A 29 65.90 16.54 7.43
N GLU A 30 66.72 16.42 6.37
CA GLU A 30 66.21 15.73 5.16
C GLU A 30 65.88 14.32 5.55
N LEU A 31 64.64 13.92 5.20
CA LEU A 31 64.15 12.56 4.94
C LEU A 31 62.75 12.29 5.51
N PHE A 32 61.77 12.99 5.00
CA PHE A 32 60.44 12.39 4.77
C PHE A 32 59.74 13.21 3.71
N ASN A 33 59.88 12.76 2.47
CA ASN A 33 59.15 13.29 1.34
C ASN A 33 57.71 12.80 1.49
N ASP A 34 56.84 13.61 2.10
CA ASP A 34 55.46 13.29 2.46
C ASP A 34 54.50 13.49 1.28
N SER A 35 55.02 13.41 0.04
CA SER A 35 54.23 13.56 -1.18
C SER A 35 53.64 12.25 -1.72
N ASP A 36 53.89 11.10 -1.06
CA ASP A 36 53.46 9.79 -1.53
C ASP A 36 52.58 9.03 -0.52
N SER A 37 51.99 9.72 0.43
CA SER A 37 51.07 9.07 1.35
C SER A 37 49.65 9.06 0.72
N THR A 38 49.12 7.86 0.42
CA THR A 38 47.75 7.62 -0.04
C THR A 38 46.73 8.31 0.87
N THR A 39 47.03 8.52 2.12
CA THR A 39 46.23 9.24 3.10
C THR A 39 46.16 10.74 2.79
N ALA A 40 47.30 11.38 2.44
CA ALA A 40 47.35 12.81 2.07
C ALA A 40 46.59 13.05 0.76
N GLU A 41 46.67 12.12 -0.20
CA GLU A 41 45.95 12.19 -1.48
C GLU A 41 44.42 12.02 -1.28
N VAL A 42 43.99 11.13 -0.39
CA VAL A 42 42.56 10.98 -0.03
C VAL A 42 42.04 12.23 0.69
N PHE A 43 42.81 12.82 1.61
CA PHE A 43 42.40 14.06 2.27
C PHE A 43 42.39 15.25 1.31
N SER A 44 43.33 15.35 0.37
CA SER A 44 43.34 16.43 -0.63
C SER A 44 42.14 16.30 -1.63
N THR A 45 41.80 15.08 -2.04
CA THR A 45 40.63 14.83 -2.90
C THR A 45 39.32 15.10 -2.18
N LEU A 46 39.22 14.78 -0.88
CA LEU A 46 38.04 15.12 -0.05
C LEU A 46 37.91 16.64 0.14
N ASP A 47 39.02 17.35 0.38
CA ASP A 47 39.04 18.81 0.57
C ASP A 47 38.71 19.54 -0.74
N GLU A 48 39.22 19.05 -1.88
CA GLU A 48 38.88 19.56 -3.20
C GLU A 48 37.40 19.30 -3.58
N GLY A 49 36.90 18.13 -3.23
CA GLY A 49 35.48 17.78 -3.37
C GLY A 49 34.57 18.65 -2.52
N ALA A 50 34.95 18.87 -1.26
CA ALA A 50 34.24 19.75 -0.33
C ALA A 50 34.25 21.22 -0.83
N SER A 51 35.38 21.73 -1.27
CA SER A 51 35.50 23.09 -1.82
C SER A 51 34.68 23.31 -3.11
N LYS A 52 34.61 22.31 -4.00
CA LYS A 52 33.77 22.36 -5.22
C LYS A 52 32.29 22.38 -4.86
N THR A 53 31.89 21.55 -3.89
CA THR A 53 30.50 21.50 -3.42
C THR A 53 30.10 22.80 -2.74
N GLU A 54 30.96 23.37 -1.90
CA GLU A 54 30.74 24.64 -1.23
C GLU A 54 30.54 25.80 -2.24
N LYS A 55 31.43 25.92 -3.21
CA LYS A 55 31.33 26.95 -4.29
C LYS A 55 30.06 26.75 -5.15
N TRP A 56 29.65 25.49 -5.40
CA TRP A 56 28.44 25.22 -6.14
C TRP A 56 27.21 25.63 -5.34
N VAL A 57 27.15 25.29 -4.03
CA VAL A 57 26.08 25.70 -3.12
C VAL A 57 26.02 27.23 -3.01
N GLU A 58 27.14 27.91 -2.82
CA GLU A 58 27.22 29.36 -2.74
C GLU A 58 26.67 30.01 -4.03
N LYS A 59 27.10 29.54 -5.19
CA LYS A 59 26.64 30.03 -6.50
C LYS A 59 25.16 29.83 -6.71
N ASN A 60 24.58 28.72 -6.20
CA ASN A 60 23.19 28.35 -6.42
C ASN A 60 22.29 28.61 -5.19
N GLN A 61 22.80 29.27 -4.16
CA GLN A 61 22.11 29.48 -2.87
C GLN A 61 20.67 29.99 -3.04
N LYS A 62 20.46 30.98 -3.91
CA LYS A 62 19.11 31.55 -4.15
C LYS A 62 18.15 30.51 -4.72
N VAL A 63 18.63 29.68 -5.68
CA VAL A 63 17.81 28.62 -6.30
C VAL A 63 17.49 27.54 -5.27
N ILE A 64 18.48 27.14 -4.48
CA ILE A 64 18.31 26.13 -3.43
C ILE A 64 17.28 26.61 -2.40
N ILE A 65 17.38 27.87 -1.95
CA ILE A 65 16.41 28.46 -0.99
C ILE A 65 15.00 28.50 -1.59
N ILE A 66 14.85 28.86 -2.86
CA ILE A 66 13.54 28.87 -3.53
C ILE A 66 12.97 27.46 -3.62
N VAL A 67 13.76 26.47 -4.02
CA VAL A 67 13.31 25.07 -4.11
C VAL A 67 12.89 24.54 -2.73
N VAL A 68 13.71 24.78 -1.70
CA VAL A 68 13.38 24.37 -0.32
C VAL A 68 12.11 25.07 0.17
N ALA A 69 11.95 26.37 -0.12
CA ALA A 69 10.73 27.11 0.24
C ALA A 69 9.49 26.56 -0.45
N LEU A 70 9.58 26.20 -1.74
CA LEU A 70 8.46 25.59 -2.47
C LEU A 70 8.09 24.21 -1.90
N ILE A 71 9.06 23.39 -1.56
CA ILE A 71 8.83 22.10 -0.90
C ILE A 71 8.16 22.29 0.46
N ALA A 72 8.65 23.27 1.25
CA ALA A 72 8.07 23.57 2.56
C ALA A 72 6.62 24.08 2.45
N ILE A 73 6.32 24.96 1.49
CA ILE A 73 4.95 25.45 1.23
C ILE A 73 4.04 24.28 0.81
N GLY A 74 4.53 23.39 -0.08
CA GLY A 74 3.81 22.18 -0.48
C GLY A 74 3.50 21.27 0.70
N ALA A 75 4.48 21.04 1.56
CA ALA A 75 4.33 20.19 2.75
C ALA A 75 3.34 20.79 3.77
N ILE A 76 3.43 22.10 4.02
CA ILE A 76 2.48 22.82 4.91
C ILE A 76 1.08 22.80 4.32
N GLY A 77 0.94 23.00 3.01
CA GLY A 77 -0.35 22.94 2.31
C GLY A 77 -0.99 21.56 2.40
N ALA A 78 -0.22 20.50 2.16
CA ALA A 78 -0.69 19.11 2.30
C ALA A 78 -1.07 18.77 3.74
N TRP A 79 -0.29 19.22 4.73
CA TRP A 79 -0.62 19.04 6.15
C TRP A 79 -1.91 19.77 6.53
N ALA A 80 -2.05 21.03 6.11
CA ALA A 80 -3.25 21.83 6.39
C ALA A 80 -4.49 21.22 5.75
N TYR A 81 -4.40 20.78 4.48
CA TYR A 81 -5.48 20.08 3.79
C TYR A 81 -5.90 18.83 4.54
N ASN A 82 -4.92 17.98 4.94
CA ASN A 82 -5.23 16.78 5.71
C ASN A 82 -5.90 17.11 7.06
N GLN A 83 -5.40 18.14 7.79
CA GLN A 83 -5.87 18.46 9.13
C GLN A 83 -7.27 19.12 9.11
N PHE A 84 -7.53 20.03 8.16
CA PHE A 84 -8.73 20.86 8.16
C PHE A 84 -9.82 20.40 7.18
N VAL A 85 -9.48 19.56 6.20
CA VAL A 85 -10.44 19.07 5.21
C VAL A 85 -10.63 17.55 5.36
N MET A 86 -9.54 16.77 5.28
CA MET A 86 -9.66 15.31 5.25
C MET A 86 -10.10 14.72 6.59
N LYS A 87 -9.54 15.16 7.70
CA LYS A 87 -9.91 14.60 9.02
C LYS A 87 -11.37 14.86 9.41
N PRO A 88 -11.94 16.08 9.28
CA PRO A 88 -13.36 16.26 9.52
C PRO A 88 -14.23 15.42 8.60
N LYS A 89 -13.91 15.36 7.30
CA LYS A 89 -14.60 14.53 6.32
C LYS A 89 -14.55 13.05 6.67
N GLN A 90 -13.41 12.56 7.18
CA GLN A 90 -13.23 11.19 7.66
C GLN A 90 -14.17 10.87 8.83
N ILE A 91 -14.26 11.77 9.82
CA ILE A 91 -15.12 11.58 11.00
C ILE A 91 -16.60 11.55 10.59
N GLU A 92 -17.02 12.47 9.72
CA GLU A 92 -18.37 12.50 9.18
C GLU A 92 -18.71 11.23 8.42
N ALA A 93 -17.80 10.77 7.52
CA ALA A 93 -17.95 9.54 6.75
C ALA A 93 -18.18 8.33 7.65
N PHE A 94 -17.39 8.15 8.72
CA PHE A 94 -17.60 7.06 9.68
C PHE A 94 -18.97 7.13 10.37
N SER A 95 -19.46 8.32 10.68
CA SER A 95 -20.79 8.51 11.27
C SER A 95 -21.91 8.05 10.33
N GLU A 96 -21.75 8.32 9.04
CA GLU A 96 -22.75 7.93 8.02
C GLU A 96 -22.74 6.44 7.69
N THR A 97 -21.62 5.71 7.86
CA THR A 97 -21.56 4.26 7.55
C THR A 97 -22.38 3.37 8.47
N SER A 98 -22.80 3.87 9.65
CA SER A 98 -23.39 3.03 10.71
C SER A 98 -24.64 2.24 10.25
N GLU A 99 -25.58 2.90 9.58
CA GLU A 99 -26.82 2.24 9.16
C GLU A 99 -26.57 1.32 7.94
N ALA A 100 -25.76 1.75 6.98
CA ALA A 100 -25.40 0.91 5.84
C ALA A 100 -24.67 -0.36 6.26
N ASN A 101 -23.72 -0.27 7.18
CA ASN A 101 -22.99 -1.41 7.73
C ASN A 101 -23.92 -2.38 8.47
N LYS A 102 -24.87 -1.88 9.24
CA LYS A 102 -25.85 -2.71 9.92
C LYS A 102 -26.63 -3.62 8.95
N TYR A 103 -27.14 -3.04 7.85
CA TYR A 103 -27.85 -3.83 6.85
C TYR A 103 -26.92 -4.77 6.07
N TYR A 104 -25.69 -4.33 5.80
CA TYR A 104 -24.67 -5.18 5.18
C TYR A 104 -24.35 -6.41 6.05
N ASP A 105 -24.15 -6.22 7.35
CA ASP A 105 -23.89 -7.30 8.30
C ASP A 105 -25.09 -8.24 8.46
N LEU A 106 -26.31 -7.72 8.46
CA LEU A 106 -27.52 -8.54 8.44
C LEU A 106 -27.58 -9.38 7.16
N ALA A 107 -27.22 -8.81 6.00
CA ALA A 107 -27.19 -9.53 4.73
C ALA A 107 -26.18 -10.67 4.74
N LEU A 108 -24.99 -10.49 5.34
CA LEU A 108 -23.99 -11.54 5.47
C LEU A 108 -24.50 -12.77 6.23
N ASN A 109 -25.44 -12.58 7.16
CA ASN A 109 -26.01 -13.64 8.01
C ASN A 109 -27.37 -14.15 7.51
N SER A 110 -27.86 -13.63 6.37
CA SER A 110 -29.14 -14.01 5.77
C SER A 110 -28.96 -14.84 4.50
N THR A 111 -30.03 -15.44 3.98
CA THR A 111 -29.98 -16.26 2.76
C THR A 111 -31.15 -15.94 1.81
N GLY A 112 -30.98 -16.27 0.52
CA GLY A 112 -32.00 -16.11 -0.49
C GLY A 112 -32.49 -14.66 -0.65
N LYS A 113 -33.78 -14.47 -0.91
CA LYS A 113 -34.38 -13.15 -1.20
C LYS A 113 -34.22 -12.14 -0.06
N GLU A 114 -34.15 -12.60 1.19
CA GLU A 114 -33.93 -11.73 2.34
C GLU A 114 -32.53 -11.12 2.27
N LYS A 115 -31.51 -11.92 1.95
CA LYS A 115 -30.12 -11.47 1.75
C LYS A 115 -30.04 -10.39 0.67
N ASP A 116 -30.66 -10.62 -0.48
CA ASP A 116 -30.67 -9.66 -1.59
C ASP A 116 -31.37 -8.35 -1.21
N SER A 117 -32.51 -8.44 -0.49
CA SER A 117 -33.22 -7.26 0.02
C SER A 117 -32.36 -6.43 0.99
N LEU A 118 -31.65 -7.09 1.90
CA LEU A 118 -30.79 -6.43 2.89
C LEU A 118 -29.58 -5.77 2.21
N TYR A 119 -28.96 -6.40 1.20
CA TYR A 119 -27.91 -5.77 0.41
C TYR A 119 -28.42 -4.55 -0.34
N ASN A 120 -29.63 -4.60 -0.94
CA ASN A 120 -30.20 -3.43 -1.60
C ASN A 120 -30.41 -2.27 -0.61
N ILE A 121 -30.91 -2.55 0.60
CA ILE A 121 -31.05 -1.53 1.65
C ILE A 121 -29.67 -0.98 2.05
N ALA A 122 -28.65 -1.82 2.19
CA ALA A 122 -27.29 -1.37 2.49
C ALA A 122 -26.73 -0.47 1.38
N LEU A 123 -27.00 -0.80 0.11
CA LEU A 123 -26.55 -0.03 -1.05
C LEU A 123 -27.23 1.32 -1.18
N GLU A 124 -28.57 1.36 -1.00
CA GLU A 124 -29.39 2.55 -1.23
C GLU A 124 -29.51 3.45 0.00
N GLY A 125 -29.36 2.86 1.19
CA GLY A 125 -29.55 3.54 2.47
C GLY A 125 -30.96 3.36 3.02
N ALA A 126 -31.11 3.70 4.31
CA ALA A 126 -32.37 3.61 5.04
C ALA A 126 -32.46 4.70 6.14
N ASN A 127 -33.68 4.96 6.61
CA ASN A 127 -33.92 5.85 7.75
C ASN A 127 -33.33 7.27 7.57
N GLY A 128 -33.24 7.76 6.32
CA GLY A 128 -32.66 9.06 6.00
C GLY A 128 -31.13 9.11 6.09
N LYS A 129 -30.47 7.95 6.16
CA LYS A 129 -29.01 7.79 6.15
C LYS A 129 -28.55 7.29 4.80
N TYR A 130 -27.32 7.64 4.45
CA TYR A 130 -26.68 7.25 3.21
C TYR A 130 -26.46 5.73 3.14
N GLY A 131 -26.66 5.18 1.95
CA GLY A 131 -26.23 3.83 1.61
C GLY A 131 -24.77 3.79 1.15
N LEU A 132 -24.25 2.58 0.99
CA LEU A 132 -22.86 2.34 0.58
C LEU A 132 -22.49 3.07 -0.71
N VAL A 133 -23.39 3.12 -1.68
CA VAL A 133 -23.19 3.81 -2.96
C VAL A 133 -22.92 5.30 -2.75
N GLN A 134 -23.80 5.97 -2.01
CA GLN A 134 -23.67 7.39 -1.75
C GLN A 134 -22.47 7.71 -0.86
N ILE A 135 -22.16 6.87 0.14
CA ILE A 135 -20.98 7.02 0.99
C ILE A 135 -19.70 6.89 0.15
N ALA A 136 -19.63 5.94 -0.77
CA ALA A 136 -18.48 5.75 -1.65
C ALA A 136 -18.21 6.98 -2.54
N GLU A 137 -19.26 7.66 -2.99
CA GLU A 137 -19.18 8.84 -3.85
C GLU A 137 -18.85 10.11 -3.06
N GLU A 138 -19.63 10.41 -2.02
CA GLU A 138 -19.51 11.66 -1.24
C GLU A 138 -18.22 11.71 -0.41
N TYR A 139 -17.79 10.56 0.09
CA TYR A 139 -16.61 10.45 0.95
C TYR A 139 -15.41 9.79 0.25
N LYS A 140 -15.36 9.89 -1.07
CA LYS A 140 -14.22 9.39 -1.85
C LYS A 140 -12.89 9.90 -1.29
N GLY A 141 -11.88 9.01 -1.20
CA GLY A 141 -10.55 9.31 -0.66
C GLY A 141 -10.46 9.26 0.86
N THR A 142 -11.57 8.98 1.58
CA THR A 142 -11.55 8.62 3.00
C THR A 142 -11.52 7.11 3.19
N ASP A 143 -11.07 6.63 4.36
CA ASP A 143 -11.07 5.18 4.66
C ASP A 143 -12.50 4.63 4.66
N ALA A 144 -13.46 5.38 5.18
CA ALA A 144 -14.88 5.00 5.19
C ALA A 144 -15.46 4.94 3.77
N GLY A 145 -15.14 5.91 2.90
CA GLY A 145 -15.55 5.89 1.49
C GLY A 145 -14.92 4.73 0.72
N ASN A 146 -13.64 4.44 0.95
CA ASN A 146 -12.97 3.29 0.36
C ASN A 146 -13.59 1.96 0.84
N LEU A 147 -13.88 1.84 2.15
CA LEU A 147 -14.53 0.65 2.67
C LEU A 147 -15.95 0.50 2.09
N ALA A 148 -16.72 1.58 1.99
CA ALA A 148 -18.05 1.57 1.37
C ALA A 148 -17.97 1.19 -0.12
N THR A 149 -16.94 1.62 -0.85
CA THR A 149 -16.70 1.21 -2.24
C THR A 149 -16.49 -0.30 -2.34
N TYR A 150 -15.63 -0.87 -1.49
CA TYR A 150 -15.42 -2.32 -1.41
C TYR A 150 -16.72 -3.07 -1.05
N GLN A 151 -17.42 -2.62 0.00
CA GLN A 151 -18.65 -3.26 0.46
C GLN A 151 -19.77 -3.18 -0.60
N ALA A 152 -19.91 -2.06 -1.32
CA ALA A 152 -20.84 -1.93 -2.43
C ALA A 152 -20.54 -2.94 -3.55
N GLY A 153 -19.27 -3.07 -3.93
CA GLY A 153 -18.84 -4.08 -4.90
C GLY A 153 -19.17 -5.51 -4.48
N MET A 154 -18.89 -5.85 -3.21
CA MET A 154 -19.22 -7.17 -2.66
C MET A 154 -20.73 -7.40 -2.53
N ALA A 155 -21.52 -6.37 -2.21
CA ALA A 155 -22.99 -6.46 -2.18
C ALA A 155 -23.55 -6.74 -3.58
N TYR A 156 -23.12 -5.99 -4.59
CA TYR A 156 -23.51 -6.23 -5.97
C TYR A 156 -23.09 -7.62 -6.48
N LEU A 157 -21.89 -8.10 -6.12
CA LEU A 157 -21.43 -9.45 -6.45
C LEU A 157 -22.35 -10.52 -5.84
N ASN A 158 -22.76 -10.33 -4.59
CA ASN A 158 -23.64 -11.28 -3.90
C ASN A 158 -25.08 -11.28 -4.46
N ILE A 159 -25.60 -10.14 -4.89
CA ILE A 159 -26.90 -10.04 -5.58
C ILE A 159 -26.80 -10.73 -6.94
N GLY A 160 -25.69 -10.55 -7.66
CA GLY A 160 -25.45 -11.20 -8.95
C GLY A 160 -26.33 -10.67 -10.10
N GLY A 161 -26.55 -11.50 -11.12
CA GLY A 161 -27.40 -11.18 -12.26
C GLY A 161 -26.94 -9.92 -13.02
N ASP A 162 -27.84 -8.98 -13.22
CA ASP A 162 -27.59 -7.72 -13.92
C ASP A 162 -26.72 -6.72 -13.12
N GLN A 163 -26.43 -7.02 -11.85
CA GLN A 163 -25.60 -6.18 -11.00
C GLN A 163 -24.09 -6.52 -11.09
N LEU A 164 -23.70 -7.60 -11.79
CA LEU A 164 -22.31 -8.06 -11.85
C LEU A 164 -21.35 -7.01 -12.44
N GLN A 165 -21.79 -6.23 -13.41
CA GLN A 165 -20.94 -5.16 -13.96
C GLN A 165 -20.67 -4.07 -12.91
N LYS A 166 -21.68 -3.71 -12.11
CA LYS A 166 -21.46 -2.76 -10.99
C LYS A 166 -20.52 -3.33 -9.95
N ALA A 167 -20.63 -4.64 -9.64
CA ALA A 167 -19.70 -5.30 -8.73
C ALA A 167 -18.25 -5.12 -9.21
N ILE A 168 -17.98 -5.40 -10.48
CA ILE A 168 -16.65 -5.24 -11.09
C ILE A 168 -16.19 -3.78 -11.00
N ASP A 169 -17.04 -2.83 -11.33
CA ASP A 169 -16.69 -1.40 -11.36
C ASP A 169 -16.34 -0.89 -9.95
N TYR A 170 -17.14 -1.21 -8.94
CA TYR A 170 -16.89 -0.83 -7.55
C TYR A 170 -15.63 -1.50 -6.97
N LEU A 171 -15.45 -2.81 -7.21
CA LEU A 171 -14.24 -3.52 -6.73
C LEU A 171 -12.97 -3.02 -7.40
N LYS A 172 -13.01 -2.63 -8.68
CA LYS A 172 -11.89 -1.95 -9.37
C LYS A 172 -11.62 -0.56 -8.83
N ALA A 173 -12.66 0.16 -8.39
CA ALA A 173 -12.54 1.50 -7.83
C ALA A 173 -12.03 1.51 -6.38
N TYR A 174 -11.89 0.36 -5.74
CA TYR A 174 -11.35 0.27 -4.38
C TYR A 174 -9.86 0.64 -4.34
N GLU A 175 -9.54 1.74 -3.64
CA GLU A 175 -8.19 2.29 -3.51
C GLU A 175 -7.66 2.22 -2.06
N GLY A 176 -8.27 1.40 -1.20
CA GLY A 176 -7.80 1.22 0.18
C GLY A 176 -6.41 0.64 0.28
N GLY A 177 -5.65 1.05 1.30
CA GLY A 177 -4.28 0.59 1.54
C GLY A 177 -4.16 -0.82 2.13
N ASP A 178 -5.27 -1.45 2.50
CA ASP A 178 -5.30 -2.80 3.08
C ASP A 178 -5.09 -3.86 2.00
N SER A 179 -3.96 -4.59 2.08
CA SER A 179 -3.61 -5.64 1.12
C SER A 179 -4.54 -6.85 1.19
N VAL A 180 -5.14 -7.14 2.35
CA VAL A 180 -6.11 -8.24 2.50
C VAL A 180 -7.38 -7.90 1.75
N LEU A 181 -7.97 -6.73 2.01
CA LEU A 181 -9.18 -6.29 1.30
C LEU A 181 -8.93 -6.14 -0.20
N LYS A 182 -7.75 -5.65 -0.60
CA LYS A 182 -7.36 -5.55 -2.03
C LYS A 182 -7.30 -6.93 -2.69
N SER A 183 -6.72 -7.91 -2.04
CA SER A 183 -6.68 -9.29 -2.52
C SER A 183 -8.09 -9.89 -2.65
N ILE A 184 -8.96 -9.66 -1.65
CA ILE A 184 -10.36 -10.13 -1.69
C ILE A 184 -11.14 -9.40 -2.81
N ALA A 185 -10.94 -8.09 -3.00
CA ALA A 185 -11.57 -7.33 -4.08
C ALA A 185 -11.18 -7.88 -5.46
N GLN A 186 -9.89 -8.17 -5.67
CA GLN A 186 -9.41 -8.79 -6.91
C GLN A 186 -10.05 -10.17 -7.15
N ALA A 187 -10.11 -11.01 -6.11
CA ALA A 187 -10.81 -12.30 -6.21
C ALA A 187 -12.30 -12.12 -6.49
N GLY A 188 -12.95 -11.13 -5.89
CA GLY A 188 -14.34 -10.76 -6.13
C GLY A 188 -14.60 -10.32 -7.57
N ILE A 189 -13.66 -9.58 -8.18
CA ILE A 189 -13.73 -9.25 -9.62
C ILE A 189 -13.69 -10.54 -10.45
N GLY A 190 -12.78 -11.47 -10.12
CA GLY A 190 -12.72 -12.78 -10.76
C GLY A 190 -14.02 -13.55 -10.63
N ASP A 191 -14.63 -13.59 -9.44
CA ASP A 191 -15.90 -14.25 -9.20
C ASP A 191 -17.05 -13.60 -10.02
N ALA A 192 -17.08 -12.27 -10.13
CA ALA A 192 -18.07 -11.54 -10.93
C ALA A 192 -17.91 -11.85 -12.43
N LEU A 193 -16.69 -11.87 -12.93
CA LEU A 193 -16.38 -12.19 -14.33
C LEU A 193 -16.79 -13.62 -14.69
N VAL A 194 -16.51 -14.60 -13.82
CA VAL A 194 -16.96 -15.99 -14.03
C VAL A 194 -18.49 -16.06 -14.09
N GLN A 195 -19.18 -15.41 -13.16
CA GLN A 195 -20.65 -15.37 -13.16
C GLN A 195 -21.24 -14.66 -14.39
N ALA A 196 -20.54 -13.65 -14.91
CA ALA A 196 -20.91 -12.92 -16.14
C ALA A 196 -20.58 -13.69 -17.43
N GLY A 197 -20.02 -14.91 -17.35
CA GLY A 197 -19.59 -15.70 -18.50
C GLY A 197 -18.29 -15.24 -19.15
N GLN A 198 -17.53 -14.36 -18.50
CA GLN A 198 -16.23 -13.82 -18.94
C GLN A 198 -15.07 -14.55 -18.25
N ALA A 199 -15.13 -15.88 -18.23
CA ALA A 199 -14.24 -16.70 -17.42
C ALA A 199 -12.74 -16.51 -17.76
N GLY A 200 -12.39 -16.31 -19.04
CA GLY A 200 -11.01 -16.08 -19.45
C GLY A 200 -10.35 -14.86 -18.78
N ASP A 201 -11.11 -13.80 -18.62
CA ASP A 201 -10.61 -12.56 -18.00
C ASP A 201 -10.44 -12.72 -16.47
N ALA A 202 -11.18 -13.65 -15.85
CA ALA A 202 -11.12 -13.89 -14.40
C ALA A 202 -9.76 -14.45 -13.92
N ILE A 203 -9.06 -15.18 -14.78
CA ILE A 203 -7.80 -15.87 -14.44
C ILE A 203 -6.78 -14.89 -13.90
N SER A 204 -6.59 -13.76 -14.60
CA SER A 204 -5.61 -12.73 -14.19
C SER A 204 -5.95 -12.13 -12.82
N PHE A 205 -7.23 -11.87 -12.55
CA PHE A 205 -7.66 -11.31 -11.27
C PHE A 205 -7.46 -12.29 -10.09
N TYR A 206 -7.66 -13.59 -10.29
CA TYR A 206 -7.35 -14.58 -9.26
C TYR A 206 -5.84 -14.70 -9.02
N MET A 207 -5.03 -14.66 -10.08
CA MET A 207 -3.57 -14.66 -9.97
C MET A 207 -3.06 -13.40 -9.24
N ASP A 208 -3.63 -12.24 -9.55
CA ASP A 208 -3.33 -10.99 -8.85
C ASP A 208 -3.72 -11.05 -7.37
N ALA A 209 -4.91 -11.60 -7.07
CA ALA A 209 -5.36 -11.81 -5.69
C ALA A 209 -4.38 -12.70 -4.91
N ALA A 210 -3.90 -13.79 -5.53
CA ALA A 210 -2.91 -14.68 -4.94
C ALA A 210 -1.55 -14.01 -4.70
N ASN A 211 -1.21 -12.98 -5.48
CA ASN A 211 0.08 -12.26 -5.39
C ASN A 211 0.02 -11.05 -4.45
N THR A 212 -1.13 -10.38 -4.33
CA THR A 212 -1.28 -9.12 -3.57
C THR A 212 -1.09 -9.32 -2.07
N ASN A 213 -1.59 -10.42 -1.50
CA ASN A 213 -1.46 -10.72 -0.07
C ASN A 213 -1.17 -12.22 0.13
N GLN A 214 0.09 -12.59 -0.04
CA GLN A 214 0.53 -13.98 0.06
C GLN A 214 0.43 -14.50 1.50
N ASN A 215 -0.35 -15.59 1.69
CA ASN A 215 -0.52 -16.24 2.98
C ASN A 215 -1.07 -17.67 2.80
N GLU A 216 -0.96 -18.48 3.85
CA GLU A 216 -1.35 -19.90 3.86
C GLU A 216 -2.86 -20.15 3.67
N PHE A 217 -3.72 -19.16 3.87
CA PHE A 217 -5.17 -19.33 3.84
C PHE A 217 -5.81 -18.93 2.51
N SER A 218 -5.49 -17.76 1.99
CA SER A 218 -6.17 -17.22 0.82
C SER A 218 -5.42 -17.47 -0.48
N THR A 219 -4.08 -17.48 -0.45
CA THR A 219 -3.28 -17.69 -1.66
C THR A 219 -3.58 -19.01 -2.35
N PRO A 220 -3.56 -20.19 -1.67
CA PRO A 220 -3.87 -21.46 -2.34
C PRO A 220 -5.31 -21.50 -2.88
N LYS A 221 -6.28 -20.85 -2.22
CA LYS A 221 -7.65 -20.74 -2.72
C LYS A 221 -7.74 -19.97 -4.03
N TYR A 222 -7.07 -18.83 -4.12
CA TYR A 222 -7.10 -18.02 -5.35
C TYR A 222 -6.34 -18.69 -6.49
N LEU A 223 -5.20 -19.33 -6.21
CA LEU A 223 -4.48 -20.16 -7.19
C LEU A 223 -5.35 -21.32 -7.70
N LEU A 224 -6.09 -21.98 -6.81
CA LEU A 224 -6.99 -23.08 -7.20
C LEU A 224 -8.14 -22.56 -8.08
N LYS A 225 -8.74 -21.38 -7.73
CA LYS A 225 -9.77 -20.75 -8.57
C LYS A 225 -9.21 -20.40 -9.95
N ALA A 226 -8.02 -19.79 -10.02
CA ALA A 226 -7.35 -19.48 -11.29
C ALA A 226 -7.16 -20.74 -12.15
N ALA A 227 -6.65 -21.81 -11.55
CA ALA A 227 -6.39 -23.08 -12.25
C ALA A 227 -7.68 -23.73 -12.74
N GLN A 228 -8.73 -23.76 -11.93
CA GLN A 228 -10.03 -24.34 -12.32
C GLN A 228 -10.63 -23.61 -13.53
N VAL A 229 -10.59 -22.25 -13.51
CA VAL A 229 -11.05 -21.45 -14.65
C VAL A 229 -10.16 -21.66 -15.86
N ALA A 230 -8.83 -21.68 -15.69
CA ALA A 230 -7.87 -21.92 -16.77
C ALA A 230 -8.08 -23.28 -17.44
N ILE A 231 -8.34 -24.33 -16.68
CA ILE A 231 -8.69 -25.66 -17.25
C ILE A 231 -9.98 -25.58 -18.08
N THR A 232 -11.03 -24.90 -17.58
CA THR A 232 -12.32 -24.80 -18.29
C THR A 232 -12.24 -23.95 -19.56
N THR A 233 -11.30 -23.01 -19.63
CA THR A 233 -11.07 -22.15 -20.80
C THR A 233 -9.97 -22.70 -21.75
N GLY A 234 -9.33 -23.83 -21.39
CA GLY A 234 -8.29 -24.46 -22.18
C GLY A 234 -6.90 -23.84 -22.01
N ASP A 235 -6.71 -22.92 -21.06
CA ASP A 235 -5.39 -22.37 -20.72
C ASP A 235 -4.65 -23.29 -19.75
N TYR A 236 -4.29 -24.47 -20.24
CA TYR A 236 -3.61 -25.49 -19.42
C TYR A 236 -2.24 -25.03 -18.89
N SER A 237 -1.55 -24.15 -19.62
CA SER A 237 -0.26 -23.61 -19.19
C SER A 237 -0.38 -22.82 -17.88
N THR A 238 -1.36 -21.89 -17.83
CA THR A 238 -1.61 -21.12 -16.61
C THR A 238 -2.16 -22.01 -15.48
N ALA A 239 -2.99 -23.00 -15.81
CA ALA A 239 -3.48 -23.97 -14.83
C ALA A 239 -2.33 -24.74 -14.17
N ILE A 240 -1.40 -25.29 -14.96
CA ILE A 240 -0.23 -26.02 -14.46
C ILE A 240 0.60 -25.12 -13.54
N THR A 241 0.93 -23.91 -13.98
CA THR A 241 1.71 -22.94 -13.19
C THR A 241 1.07 -22.65 -11.82
N ALA A 242 -0.23 -22.44 -11.79
CA ALA A 242 -0.95 -22.14 -10.54
C ALA A 242 -1.00 -23.36 -9.60
N LEU A 243 -1.20 -24.56 -10.16
CA LEU A 243 -1.29 -25.81 -9.38
C LEU A 243 0.06 -26.25 -8.83
N GLU A 244 1.13 -26.17 -9.62
CA GLU A 244 2.51 -26.42 -9.16
C GLU A 244 2.88 -25.49 -8.00
N ARG A 245 2.51 -24.20 -8.10
CA ARG A 245 2.75 -23.25 -7.01
C ARG A 245 2.01 -23.63 -5.72
N ILE A 246 0.84 -24.26 -5.79
CA ILE A 246 0.16 -24.78 -4.60
C ILE A 246 0.94 -25.96 -4.02
N GLU A 247 1.36 -26.92 -4.84
CA GLU A 247 2.11 -28.08 -4.38
C GLU A 247 3.45 -27.72 -3.73
N GLU A 248 4.17 -26.76 -4.33
CA GLU A 248 5.50 -26.37 -3.88
C GLU A 248 5.48 -25.50 -2.62
N ASN A 249 4.57 -24.51 -2.58
CA ASN A 249 4.60 -23.47 -1.54
C ASN A 249 3.52 -23.65 -0.47
N TYR A 250 2.48 -24.42 -0.72
CA TYR A 250 1.33 -24.61 0.19
C TYR A 250 0.91 -26.08 0.34
N PRO A 251 1.85 -27.03 0.58
CA PRO A 251 1.54 -28.46 0.60
C PRO A 251 0.57 -28.88 1.71
N GLU A 252 0.50 -28.10 2.80
CA GLU A 252 -0.41 -28.34 3.93
C GLU A 252 -1.77 -27.65 3.79
N ALA A 253 -1.98 -26.86 2.72
CA ALA A 253 -3.26 -26.18 2.49
C ALA A 253 -4.38 -27.20 2.18
N ALA A 254 -5.62 -26.84 2.54
CA ALA A 254 -6.79 -27.68 2.24
C ALA A 254 -6.94 -27.91 0.72
N GLU A 255 -6.49 -27.00 -0.09
CA GLU A 255 -6.51 -27.01 -1.56
C GLU A 255 -5.49 -27.97 -2.18
N ALA A 256 -4.44 -28.36 -1.46
CA ALA A 256 -3.29 -29.11 -2.01
C ALA A 256 -3.70 -30.46 -2.66
N LYS A 257 -4.58 -31.22 -2.01
CA LYS A 257 -5.06 -32.50 -2.58
C LYS A 257 -5.83 -32.32 -3.88
N THR A 258 -6.65 -31.28 -3.96
CA THR A 258 -7.41 -30.95 -5.18
C THR A 258 -6.47 -30.45 -6.27
N ALA A 259 -5.47 -29.64 -5.88
CA ALA A 259 -4.47 -29.14 -6.81
C ALA A 259 -3.68 -30.28 -7.47
N GLN A 260 -3.24 -31.28 -6.73
CA GLN A 260 -2.54 -32.46 -7.26
C GLN A 260 -3.35 -33.22 -8.31
N VAL A 261 -4.64 -33.44 -8.06
CA VAL A 261 -5.53 -34.12 -9.02
C VAL A 261 -5.70 -33.30 -10.30
N LEU A 262 -5.96 -31.99 -10.15
CA LEU A 262 -6.13 -31.09 -11.29
C LEU A 262 -4.84 -30.89 -12.08
N LEU A 263 -3.68 -30.91 -11.43
CA LEU A 263 -2.37 -30.81 -12.08
C LEU A 263 -2.16 -31.99 -13.04
N GLY A 264 -2.44 -33.22 -12.59
CA GLY A 264 -2.37 -34.38 -13.46
C GLY A 264 -3.32 -34.30 -14.67
N GLN A 265 -4.54 -33.77 -14.46
CA GLN A 265 -5.52 -33.55 -15.55
C GLN A 265 -5.04 -32.49 -16.53
N ALA A 266 -4.55 -31.35 -16.04
CA ALA A 266 -4.06 -30.25 -16.87
C ALA A 266 -2.83 -30.67 -17.70
N GLN A 267 -1.89 -31.38 -17.10
CA GLN A 267 -0.71 -31.92 -17.79
C GLN A 267 -1.08 -32.90 -18.89
N ALA A 268 -2.04 -33.80 -18.63
CA ALA A 268 -2.52 -34.75 -19.62
C ALA A 268 -3.26 -34.11 -20.81
N ALA A 269 -3.92 -32.97 -20.58
CA ALA A 269 -4.61 -32.23 -21.61
C ALA A 269 -3.72 -31.27 -22.39
N TYR A 270 -2.57 -30.87 -21.81
CA TYR A 270 -1.60 -29.97 -22.43
C TYR A 270 -0.70 -30.66 -23.46
N ASN A 271 -0.41 -32.00 -23.28
CA ASN A 271 0.39 -32.82 -24.15
C ASN A 271 -0.43 -33.36 -25.35
#